data_460091838c739396eeed2c59c01ddc12
#
_entry.id   460091838c739396eeed2c59c01ddc12
#
_cell.length_a   1.000
_cell.length_b   1.000
_cell.length_c   1.000
_cell.angle_alpha   90.00
_cell.angle_beta   90.00
_cell.angle_gamma   90.00
#
_symmetry.space_group_name_H-M   'P 1'
#
loop_
_entity.id
_entity.type
_entity.pdbx_description
1 polymer ?
#
loop_
_entity_poly.entity_id
_entity_poly.type
_entity_poly.pdbx_seq_one_letter_code
_entity_poly.pdbx_strand_id
1 'polypeptide(L)'
;MTVGVEEEFLLADRRTGRPVGRGPRVVEAAVPLLGEQAQTEFFAPQVEVCTRPTATLAVLRSELALLRRVMAEAVAGEGCLLVATGTPAVPPGRPPTVTPGERYERMAARWSSLVGRYDGMVCGCHIHVGVTGHARALALANHMRPWLPALQAIAANSPFSLGRDTGWASHRSVEWARWPGVGPPQPRALDARFPRKRPETPTASR
;
A
#
# COMPACT_ATOMS: atom_id res chain seq x y z
N MET A 1 -13.66 -13.35 14.59
CA MET A 1 -12.44 -12.82 13.96
C MET A 1 -12.77 -12.60 12.49
N THR A 2 -12.45 -11.43 11.95
CA THR A 2 -12.64 -11.10 10.54
C THR A 2 -11.30 -10.83 9.87
N VAL A 3 -11.25 -10.94 8.54
CA VAL A 3 -10.08 -10.64 7.75
C VAL A 3 -10.50 -9.65 6.65
N GLY A 4 -9.67 -8.66 6.37
CA GLY A 4 -9.76 -7.77 5.22
C GLY A 4 -8.40 -7.70 4.53
N VAL A 5 -8.38 -7.33 3.27
CA VAL A 5 -7.15 -7.20 2.48
C VAL A 5 -7.18 -5.88 1.71
N GLU A 6 -6.05 -5.20 1.73
CA GLU A 6 -5.74 -4.07 0.85
C GLU A 6 -4.68 -4.51 -0.14
N GLU A 7 -4.87 -4.23 -1.42
CA GLU A 7 -3.88 -4.51 -2.46
C GLU A 7 -3.54 -3.22 -3.21
N GLU A 8 -2.26 -2.92 -3.23
CA GLU A 8 -1.71 -1.79 -3.98
C GLU A 8 -1.15 -2.27 -5.33
N PHE A 9 -1.38 -1.49 -6.37
CA PHE A 9 -0.93 -1.78 -7.72
C PHE A 9 -0.22 -0.58 -8.34
N LEU A 10 0.74 -0.88 -9.20
CA LEU A 10 1.40 0.10 -10.04
C LEU A 10 0.68 0.20 -11.39
N LEU A 11 0.48 1.42 -11.88
CA LEU A 11 0.01 1.69 -13.24
C LEU A 11 1.21 1.88 -14.16
N ALA A 12 1.26 1.11 -15.23
CA ALA A 12 2.33 1.17 -16.21
C ALA A 12 1.82 1.45 -17.63
N ASP A 13 2.58 2.18 -18.40
CA ASP A 13 2.35 2.38 -19.83
C ASP A 13 2.48 1.05 -20.59
N ARG A 14 1.51 0.73 -21.45
CA ARG A 14 1.44 -0.56 -22.15
C ARG A 14 2.63 -0.83 -23.07
N ARG A 15 3.23 0.21 -23.61
CA ARG A 15 4.31 0.07 -24.60
C ARG A 15 5.69 0.08 -23.95
N THR A 16 5.88 0.88 -22.92
CA THR A 16 7.19 1.12 -22.31
C THR A 16 7.39 0.43 -20.97
N GLY A 17 6.32 -0.02 -20.31
CA GLY A 17 6.33 -0.55 -18.94
C GLY A 17 6.62 0.51 -17.87
N ARG A 18 6.75 1.78 -18.24
CA ARG A 18 7.08 2.87 -17.29
C ARG A 18 5.87 3.24 -16.44
N PRO A 19 6.08 3.56 -15.15
CA PRO A 19 5.04 4.10 -14.29
C PRO A 19 4.37 5.35 -14.89
N VAL A 20 3.04 5.43 -14.83
CA VAL A 20 2.23 6.54 -15.34
C VAL A 20 1.26 7.05 -14.30
N GLY A 21 1.21 8.36 -14.09
CA GLY A 21 0.41 9.03 -13.07
C GLY A 21 -1.08 9.15 -13.43
N ARG A 22 -1.76 8.02 -13.68
CA ARG A 22 -3.19 7.98 -14.03
C ARG A 22 -4.09 7.46 -12.91
N GLY A 23 -3.55 7.23 -11.70
CA GLY A 23 -4.29 6.71 -10.56
C GLY A 23 -5.59 7.44 -10.26
N PRO A 24 -5.63 8.78 -10.15
CA PRO A 24 -6.88 9.50 -9.89
C PRO A 24 -7.96 9.23 -10.93
N ARG A 25 -7.62 9.18 -12.22
CA ARG A 25 -8.59 8.90 -13.30
C ARG A 25 -9.08 7.45 -13.30
N VAL A 26 -8.17 6.50 -13.01
CA VAL A 26 -8.51 5.09 -12.88
C VAL A 26 -9.47 4.87 -11.73
N VAL A 27 -9.21 5.48 -10.57
CA VAL A 27 -10.10 5.41 -9.40
C VAL A 27 -11.46 6.04 -9.72
N GLU A 28 -11.50 7.21 -10.35
CA GLU A 28 -12.73 7.85 -10.78
C GLU A 28 -13.57 6.93 -11.68
N ALA A 29 -12.94 6.21 -12.61
CA ALA A 29 -13.60 5.24 -13.48
C ALA A 29 -14.08 3.98 -12.73
N ALA A 30 -13.42 3.56 -11.66
CA ALA A 30 -13.77 2.39 -10.88
C ALA A 30 -14.84 2.66 -9.80
N VAL A 31 -14.91 3.87 -9.27
CA VAL A 31 -15.83 4.29 -8.19
C VAL A 31 -17.30 3.93 -8.44
N PRO A 32 -17.88 4.05 -9.65
CA PRO A 32 -19.28 3.68 -9.88
C PRO A 32 -19.59 2.21 -9.54
N LEU A 33 -18.61 1.31 -9.61
CA LEU A 33 -18.79 -0.12 -9.32
C LEU A 33 -18.22 -0.51 -7.94
N LEU A 34 -17.15 0.12 -7.49
CA LEU A 34 -16.43 -0.26 -6.28
C LEU A 34 -16.67 0.70 -5.10
N GLY A 35 -17.16 1.91 -5.34
CA GLY A 35 -17.30 2.92 -4.29
C GLY A 35 -15.97 3.18 -3.58
N GLU A 36 -16.01 3.23 -2.25
CA GLU A 36 -14.84 3.48 -1.40
C GLU A 36 -13.79 2.35 -1.38
N GLN A 37 -14.09 1.20 -2.02
CA GLN A 37 -13.15 0.09 -2.12
C GLN A 37 -12.02 0.35 -3.13
N ALA A 38 -12.16 1.34 -4.01
CA ALA A 38 -11.11 1.82 -4.91
C ALA A 38 -10.59 3.16 -4.41
N GLN A 39 -9.28 3.25 -4.18
CA GLN A 39 -8.65 4.43 -3.60
C GLN A 39 -7.39 4.82 -4.37
N THR A 40 -7.09 6.11 -4.32
CA THR A 40 -5.79 6.62 -4.78
C THR A 40 -4.74 6.39 -3.72
N GLU A 41 -3.50 6.18 -4.16
CA GLU A 41 -2.35 6.05 -3.27
C GLU A 41 -1.48 7.34 -3.30
N PHE A 42 -0.44 7.38 -2.46
CA PHE A 42 0.43 8.54 -2.26
C PHE A 42 1.04 9.07 -3.58
N PHE A 43 1.49 8.17 -4.44
CA PHE A 43 1.95 8.56 -5.77
C PHE A 43 0.89 8.30 -6.84
N ALA A 44 0.70 9.24 -7.74
CA ALA A 44 -0.29 9.14 -8.82
C ALA A 44 -0.15 7.91 -9.75
N PRO A 45 1.02 7.26 -9.90
CA PRO A 45 1.11 5.97 -10.59
C PRO A 45 0.60 4.76 -9.80
N GLN A 46 0.08 4.93 -8.59
CA GLN A 46 -0.40 3.85 -7.73
C GLN A 46 -1.90 3.95 -7.48
N VAL A 47 -2.53 2.79 -7.33
CA VAL A 47 -3.93 2.66 -6.91
C VAL A 47 -4.05 1.54 -5.89
N GLU A 48 -5.06 1.62 -5.04
CA GLU A 48 -5.34 0.66 -3.99
C GLU A 48 -6.77 0.14 -4.10
N VAL A 49 -6.96 -1.13 -3.74
CA VAL A 49 -8.28 -1.71 -3.52
C VAL A 49 -8.37 -2.36 -2.16
N CYS A 50 -9.51 -2.18 -1.48
CA CYS A 50 -9.76 -2.69 -0.13
C CYS A 50 -10.99 -3.59 -0.12
N THR A 51 -10.87 -4.79 0.45
CA THR A 51 -12.03 -5.65 0.69
C THR A 51 -12.80 -5.19 1.92
N ARG A 52 -14.06 -5.59 2.02
CA ARG A 52 -14.80 -5.52 3.27
C ARG A 52 -14.30 -6.58 4.26
N PRO A 53 -14.37 -6.33 5.56
CA PRO A 53 -14.04 -7.33 6.57
C PRO A 53 -15.01 -8.52 6.48
N THR A 54 -14.47 -9.73 6.35
CA THR A 54 -15.26 -10.98 6.30
C THR A 54 -14.70 -12.06 7.22
N ALA A 55 -15.53 -12.95 7.69
CA ALA A 55 -15.11 -14.14 8.44
C ALA A 55 -14.87 -15.37 7.54
N THR A 56 -15.20 -15.27 6.26
CA THR A 56 -15.21 -16.40 5.32
C THR A 56 -14.17 -16.19 4.22
N LEU A 57 -13.17 -17.05 4.12
CA LEU A 57 -12.12 -16.98 3.11
C LEU A 57 -12.66 -17.11 1.67
N ALA A 58 -13.74 -17.89 1.47
CA ALA A 58 -14.36 -17.98 0.16
C ALA A 58 -14.94 -16.64 -0.30
N VAL A 59 -15.60 -15.90 0.59
CA VAL A 59 -16.10 -14.55 0.32
C VAL A 59 -14.95 -13.60 0.04
N LEU A 60 -13.90 -13.61 0.86
CA LEU A 60 -12.71 -12.80 0.65
C LEU A 60 -12.09 -13.03 -0.73
N ARG A 61 -11.93 -14.30 -1.13
CA ARG A 61 -11.39 -14.67 -2.44
C ARG A 61 -12.24 -14.14 -3.59
N SER A 62 -13.56 -14.29 -3.49
CA SER A 62 -14.49 -13.81 -4.53
C SER A 62 -14.48 -12.30 -4.64
N GLU A 63 -14.41 -11.59 -3.52
CA GLU A 63 -14.34 -10.13 -3.48
C GLU A 63 -13.01 -9.63 -4.08
N LEU A 64 -11.86 -10.19 -3.70
CA LEU A 64 -10.57 -9.86 -4.31
C LEU A 64 -10.58 -10.08 -5.82
N ALA A 65 -11.16 -11.19 -6.30
CA ALA A 65 -11.26 -11.45 -7.73
C ALA A 65 -12.13 -10.39 -8.46
N LEU A 66 -13.22 -9.94 -7.83
CA LEU A 66 -14.06 -8.87 -8.34
C LEU A 66 -13.31 -7.54 -8.39
N LEU A 67 -12.68 -7.13 -7.29
CA LEU A 67 -11.93 -5.87 -7.19
C LEU A 67 -10.84 -5.79 -8.26
N ARG A 68 -10.03 -6.86 -8.39
CA ARG A 68 -8.97 -6.94 -9.40
C ARG A 68 -9.49 -6.85 -10.83
N ARG A 69 -10.62 -7.51 -11.13
CA ARG A 69 -11.24 -7.46 -12.46
C ARG A 69 -11.72 -6.05 -12.79
N VAL A 70 -12.50 -5.43 -11.92
CA VAL A 70 -13.04 -4.08 -12.15
C VAL A 70 -11.89 -3.07 -12.27
N MET A 71 -10.88 -3.16 -11.40
CA MET A 71 -9.72 -2.28 -11.49
C MET A 71 -8.94 -2.50 -12.80
N ALA A 72 -8.76 -3.74 -13.24
CA ALA A 72 -8.09 -4.03 -14.51
C ALA A 72 -8.85 -3.48 -15.72
N GLU A 73 -10.19 -3.52 -15.70
CA GLU A 73 -11.06 -2.91 -16.74
C GLU A 73 -10.92 -1.39 -16.76
N ALA A 74 -10.97 -0.74 -15.59
CA ALA A 74 -10.77 0.70 -15.46
C ALA A 74 -9.38 1.14 -15.96
N VAL A 75 -8.33 0.40 -15.60
CA VAL A 75 -6.95 0.63 -16.06
C VAL A 75 -6.82 0.44 -17.57
N ALA A 76 -7.46 -0.57 -18.13
CA ALA A 76 -7.46 -0.82 -19.58
C ALA A 76 -8.13 0.32 -20.35
N GLY A 77 -9.24 0.88 -19.83
CA GLY A 77 -9.92 2.06 -20.36
C GLY A 77 -9.03 3.31 -20.41
N GLU A 78 -8.10 3.43 -19.47
CA GLU A 78 -7.09 4.49 -19.45
C GLU A 78 -5.81 4.16 -20.27
N GLY A 79 -5.79 3.05 -21.02
CA GLY A 79 -4.67 2.64 -21.85
C GLY A 79 -3.42 2.20 -21.08
N CYS A 80 -3.58 1.76 -19.85
CA CYS A 80 -2.51 1.34 -18.94
C CYS A 80 -2.51 -0.18 -18.71
N LEU A 81 -1.50 -0.65 -17.98
CA LEU A 81 -1.43 -1.97 -17.34
C LEU A 81 -1.59 -1.81 -15.84
N LEU A 82 -2.34 -2.71 -15.22
CA LEU A 82 -2.39 -2.90 -13.76
C LEU A 82 -1.32 -3.92 -13.40
N VAL A 83 -0.33 -3.53 -12.60
CA VAL A 83 0.84 -4.37 -12.31
C VAL A 83 0.95 -4.63 -10.81
N ALA A 84 0.86 -5.91 -10.43
CA ALA A 84 1.11 -6.37 -9.06
C ALA A 84 2.62 -6.59 -8.89
N THR A 85 3.32 -5.60 -8.39
CA THR A 85 4.78 -5.63 -8.13
C THR A 85 5.11 -4.82 -6.89
N GLY A 86 6.13 -5.22 -6.15
CA GLY A 86 6.55 -4.49 -4.95
C GLY A 86 7.30 -3.19 -5.25
N THR A 87 7.94 -3.08 -6.41
CA THR A 87 8.70 -1.90 -6.86
C THR A 87 8.59 -1.73 -8.38
N PRO A 88 8.72 -0.52 -8.93
CA PRO A 88 8.74 -0.32 -10.39
C PRO A 88 9.97 -0.98 -10.99
N ALA A 89 9.75 -1.99 -11.84
CA ALA A 89 10.85 -2.66 -12.56
C ALA A 89 11.50 -1.74 -13.59
N VAL A 90 10.72 -0.86 -14.22
CA VAL A 90 11.20 0.12 -15.21
C VAL A 90 11.21 1.50 -14.57
N PRO A 91 12.28 2.32 -14.76
CA PRO A 91 12.33 3.65 -14.19
C PRO A 91 11.24 4.54 -14.80
N PRO A 92 10.59 5.41 -14.02
CA PRO A 92 9.70 6.43 -14.56
C PRO A 92 10.51 7.40 -15.44
N GLY A 93 9.88 7.93 -16.47
CA GLY A 93 10.55 8.90 -17.37
C GLY A 93 10.79 10.26 -16.73
N ARG A 94 10.14 10.52 -15.60
CA ARG A 94 10.21 11.73 -14.77
C ARG A 94 9.87 11.39 -13.32
N PRO A 95 10.20 12.24 -12.34
CA PRO A 95 9.82 12.04 -10.95
C PRO A 95 8.32 11.74 -10.80
N PRO A 96 7.93 10.76 -9.96
CA PRO A 96 6.53 10.44 -9.74
C PRO A 96 5.81 11.64 -9.12
N THR A 97 4.63 11.94 -9.63
CA THR A 97 3.78 12.99 -9.08
C THR A 97 3.08 12.47 -7.83
N VAL A 98 3.11 13.26 -6.77
CA VAL A 98 2.28 13.01 -5.59
C VAL A 98 0.81 13.20 -5.97
N THR A 99 -0.04 12.31 -5.49
CA THR A 99 -1.49 12.43 -5.70
C THR A 99 -2.00 13.72 -5.04
N PRO A 100 -2.80 14.54 -5.74
CA PRO A 100 -3.33 15.78 -5.18
C PRO A 100 -4.19 15.51 -3.93
N GLY A 101 -4.02 16.35 -2.92
CA GLY A 101 -4.79 16.30 -1.68
C GLY A 101 -3.96 16.68 -0.46
N GLU A 102 -4.58 17.41 0.46
CA GLU A 102 -3.94 18.00 1.65
C GLU A 102 -3.16 16.97 2.50
N ARG A 103 -3.69 15.75 2.65
CA ARG A 103 -3.02 14.66 3.38
C ARG A 103 -1.68 14.31 2.73
N TYR A 104 -1.68 14.10 1.42
CA TYR A 104 -0.50 13.68 0.67
C TYR A 104 0.50 14.82 0.51
N GLU A 105 0.04 16.05 0.35
CA GLU A 105 0.89 17.24 0.28
C GLU A 105 1.63 17.47 1.61
N ARG A 106 0.95 17.33 2.75
CA ARG A 106 1.59 17.38 4.07
C ARG A 106 2.61 16.27 4.27
N MET A 107 2.31 15.06 3.81
CA MET A 107 3.27 13.94 3.86
C MET A 107 4.49 14.22 2.98
N ALA A 108 4.28 14.70 1.76
CA ALA A 108 5.35 15.05 0.83
C ALA A 108 6.27 16.14 1.39
N ALA A 109 5.70 17.19 1.97
CA ALA A 109 6.48 18.25 2.61
C ALA A 109 7.32 17.72 3.79
N ARG A 110 6.72 16.88 4.64
CA ARG A 110 7.39 16.31 5.82
C ARG A 110 8.52 15.33 5.45
N TRP A 111 8.38 14.59 4.36
CA TRP A 111 9.29 13.53 3.94
C TRP A 111 9.90 13.80 2.55
N SER A 112 10.18 15.07 2.25
CA SER A 112 10.63 15.53 0.93
C SER A 112 11.89 14.81 0.42
N SER A 113 12.81 14.43 1.29
CA SER A 113 14.01 13.67 0.95
C SER A 113 13.73 12.24 0.45
N LEU A 114 12.58 11.65 0.81
CA LEU A 114 12.15 10.33 0.34
C LEU A 114 11.28 10.46 -0.91
N VAL A 115 10.39 11.47 -0.95
CA VAL A 115 9.41 11.67 -2.02
C VAL A 115 10.06 12.02 -3.36
N GLY A 116 11.18 12.74 -3.36
CA GLY A 116 11.91 13.09 -4.58
C GLY A 116 12.69 11.94 -5.23
N ARG A 117 12.64 10.74 -4.65
CA ARG A 117 13.36 9.56 -5.14
C ARG A 117 12.40 8.61 -5.82
N TYR A 118 12.80 8.06 -6.96
CA TYR A 118 12.01 7.05 -7.67
C TYR A 118 11.86 5.73 -6.92
N ASP A 119 12.84 5.39 -6.11
CA ASP A 119 12.91 4.20 -5.29
C ASP A 119 11.97 4.26 -4.05
N GLY A 120 11.31 5.40 -3.85
CA GLY A 120 10.27 5.54 -2.81
C GLY A 120 8.90 4.94 -3.19
N MET A 121 8.66 4.62 -4.46
CA MET A 121 7.42 3.96 -4.89
C MET A 121 7.46 2.47 -4.54
N VAL A 122 6.61 2.07 -3.60
CA VAL A 122 6.45 0.67 -3.21
C VAL A 122 4.97 0.32 -3.18
N CYS A 123 4.61 -0.89 -3.63
CA CYS A 123 3.27 -1.42 -3.50
C CYS A 123 3.27 -2.61 -2.54
N GLY A 124 2.25 -2.69 -1.70
CA GLY A 124 2.07 -3.73 -0.70
C GLY A 124 0.79 -4.53 -0.87
N CYS A 125 0.68 -5.57 -0.05
CA CYS A 125 -0.56 -6.26 0.22
C CYS A 125 -0.68 -6.33 1.75
N HIS A 126 -1.69 -5.66 2.30
CA HIS A 126 -1.94 -5.61 3.72
C HIS A 126 -3.06 -6.58 4.10
N ILE A 127 -2.78 -7.47 5.05
CA ILE A 127 -3.79 -8.38 5.60
C ILE A 127 -4.17 -7.89 6.98
N HIS A 128 -5.41 -7.43 7.11
CA HIS A 128 -5.99 -6.94 8.34
C HIS A 128 -6.71 -8.06 9.07
N VAL A 129 -6.42 -8.25 10.35
CA VAL A 129 -7.12 -9.21 11.20
C VAL A 129 -7.91 -8.46 12.25
N GLY A 130 -9.24 -8.57 12.17
CA GLY A 130 -10.16 -7.97 13.12
C GLY A 130 -10.20 -8.75 14.43
N VAL A 131 -9.80 -8.10 15.51
CA VAL A 131 -9.84 -8.67 16.87
C VAL A 131 -10.51 -7.67 17.83
N THR A 132 -11.18 -8.19 18.84
CA THR A 132 -11.81 -7.38 19.88
C THR A 132 -10.89 -7.29 21.09
N GLY A 133 -10.70 -6.06 21.59
CA GLY A 133 -9.95 -5.78 22.79
C GLY A 133 -8.42 -5.67 22.60
N HIS A 134 -7.86 -4.73 23.34
CA HIS A 134 -6.46 -4.36 23.24
C HIS A 134 -5.48 -5.50 23.60
N ALA A 135 -5.75 -6.21 24.70
CA ALA A 135 -4.88 -7.30 25.14
C ALA A 135 -4.78 -8.42 24.09
N ARG A 136 -5.89 -8.76 23.42
CA ARG A 136 -5.92 -9.78 22.37
C ARG A 136 -5.16 -9.30 21.13
N ALA A 137 -5.28 -8.02 20.75
CA ALA A 137 -4.54 -7.44 19.65
C ALA A 137 -3.02 -7.47 19.89
N LEU A 138 -2.57 -7.15 21.11
CA LEU A 138 -1.16 -7.25 21.50
C LEU A 138 -0.65 -8.68 21.49
N ALA A 139 -1.43 -9.61 22.05
CA ALA A 139 -1.06 -11.03 22.06
C ALA A 139 -0.91 -11.57 20.62
N LEU A 140 -1.81 -11.22 19.72
CA LEU A 140 -1.75 -11.60 18.31
C LEU A 140 -0.51 -10.97 17.63
N ALA A 141 -0.27 -9.69 17.83
CA ALA A 141 0.89 -8.99 17.26
C ALA A 141 2.21 -9.64 17.74
N ASN A 142 2.32 -9.95 19.02
CA ASN A 142 3.50 -10.63 19.56
C ASN A 142 3.63 -12.06 19.00
N HIS A 143 2.53 -12.79 18.86
CA HIS A 143 2.51 -14.14 18.28
C HIS A 143 2.95 -14.16 16.82
N MET A 144 2.57 -13.15 16.03
CA MET A 144 2.89 -13.06 14.60
C MET A 144 4.37 -12.75 14.32
N ARG A 145 5.09 -12.17 15.27
CA ARG A 145 6.50 -11.73 15.06
C ARG A 145 7.44 -12.80 14.51
N PRO A 146 7.50 -14.02 15.05
CA PRO A 146 8.39 -15.07 14.52
C PRO A 146 7.99 -15.52 13.11
N TRP A 147 6.75 -15.26 12.67
CA TRP A 147 6.25 -15.62 11.34
C TRP A 147 6.54 -14.56 10.28
N LEU A 148 6.89 -13.32 10.66
CA LEU A 148 7.11 -12.21 9.71
C LEU A 148 8.17 -12.53 8.65
N PRO A 149 9.32 -13.16 8.94
CA PRO A 149 10.29 -13.52 7.91
C PRO A 149 9.74 -14.50 6.89
N ALA A 150 8.94 -15.48 7.31
CA ALA A 150 8.30 -16.45 6.41
C ALA A 150 7.25 -15.77 5.51
N LEU A 151 6.42 -14.90 6.08
CA LEU A 151 5.45 -14.10 5.33
C LEU A 151 6.14 -13.18 4.31
N GLN A 152 7.24 -12.54 4.71
CA GLN A 152 8.05 -11.71 3.81
C GLN A 152 8.66 -12.53 2.67
N ALA A 153 9.14 -13.73 2.93
CA ALA A 153 9.68 -14.63 1.91
C ALA A 153 8.61 -15.06 0.90
N ILE A 154 7.40 -15.40 1.37
CA ILE A 154 6.26 -15.77 0.51
C ILE A 154 5.79 -14.58 -0.35
N ALA A 155 5.83 -13.37 0.21
CA ALA A 155 5.40 -12.15 -0.46
C ALA A 155 6.48 -11.51 -1.35
N ALA A 156 7.69 -12.08 -1.42
CA ALA A 156 8.79 -11.53 -2.20
C ALA A 156 8.43 -11.46 -3.70
N ASN A 157 8.37 -10.23 -4.24
CA ASN A 157 7.94 -9.95 -5.61
C ASN A 157 8.55 -8.65 -6.16
N SER A 158 9.82 -8.38 -5.87
CA SER A 158 10.47 -7.14 -6.32
C SER A 158 11.99 -7.31 -6.48
N PRO A 159 12.45 -8.25 -7.35
CA PRO A 159 13.88 -8.42 -7.60
C PRO A 159 14.46 -7.25 -8.42
N PHE A 160 13.63 -6.58 -9.22
CA PHE A 160 14.04 -5.46 -10.05
C PHE A 160 13.57 -4.14 -9.49
N SER A 161 14.41 -3.10 -9.58
CA SER A 161 14.03 -1.72 -9.33
C SER A 161 14.76 -0.80 -10.30
N LEU A 162 14.04 0.14 -10.90
CA LEU A 162 14.57 1.18 -11.78
C LEU A 162 15.44 0.64 -12.93
N GLY A 163 15.05 -0.49 -13.53
CA GLY A 163 15.74 -1.12 -14.65
C GLY A 163 16.96 -1.95 -14.26
N ARG A 164 17.15 -2.27 -12.99
CA ARG A 164 18.30 -3.04 -12.50
C ARG A 164 17.83 -4.24 -11.69
N ASP A 165 18.57 -5.34 -11.79
CA ASP A 165 18.53 -6.40 -10.80
C ASP A 165 19.18 -5.88 -9.52
N THR A 166 18.45 -5.94 -8.42
CA THR A 166 18.88 -5.40 -7.13
C THR A 166 19.66 -6.39 -6.28
N GLY A 167 19.68 -7.67 -6.68
CA GLY A 167 20.24 -8.78 -5.90
C GLY A 167 19.34 -9.20 -4.72
N TRP A 168 18.15 -8.58 -4.55
CA TRP A 168 17.20 -8.90 -3.50
C TRP A 168 15.93 -9.51 -4.09
N ALA A 169 15.40 -10.57 -3.49
CA ALA A 169 14.09 -11.11 -3.89
C ALA A 169 12.94 -10.13 -3.57
N SER A 170 13.12 -9.29 -2.55
CA SER A 170 12.19 -8.23 -2.15
C SER A 170 12.92 -6.90 -1.90
N HIS A 171 13.24 -6.18 -2.98
CA HIS A 171 13.79 -4.82 -2.86
C HIS A 171 12.81 -3.86 -2.18
N ARG A 172 11.49 -4.10 -2.31
CA ARG A 172 10.45 -3.39 -1.57
C ARG A 172 10.74 -3.35 -0.07
N SER A 173 11.20 -4.45 0.52
CA SER A 173 11.51 -4.50 1.95
C SER A 173 12.68 -3.58 2.31
N VAL A 174 13.66 -3.44 1.42
CA VAL A 174 14.80 -2.53 1.59
C VAL A 174 14.33 -1.07 1.50
N GLU A 175 13.52 -0.74 0.51
CA GLU A 175 12.96 0.61 0.35
C GLU A 175 12.02 0.98 1.51
N TRP A 176 11.15 0.05 1.90
CA TRP A 176 10.22 0.27 2.99
C TRP A 176 10.93 0.53 4.33
N ALA A 177 12.05 -0.12 4.58
CA ALA A 177 12.84 0.09 5.79
C ALA A 177 13.45 1.50 5.92
N ARG A 178 13.45 2.31 4.85
CA ARG A 178 13.90 3.72 4.88
C ARG A 178 12.84 4.66 5.45
N TRP A 179 11.58 4.23 5.52
CA TRP A 179 10.51 5.06 6.07
C TRP A 179 10.56 5.05 7.60
N PRO A 180 10.50 6.22 8.25
CA PRO A 180 10.52 6.30 9.71
C PRO A 180 9.34 5.59 10.34
N GLY A 181 9.61 4.84 11.39
CA GLY A 181 8.58 4.12 12.14
C GLY A 181 8.07 2.84 11.49
N VAL A 182 8.69 2.42 10.38
CA VAL A 182 8.41 1.14 9.72
C VAL A 182 9.16 -0.01 10.40
N GLY A 183 8.59 -1.19 10.31
CA GLY A 183 9.11 -2.42 10.89
C GLY A 183 8.25 -2.93 12.04
N PRO A 184 8.52 -4.17 12.50
CA PRO A 184 7.75 -4.75 13.58
C PRO A 184 7.99 -3.96 14.87
N PRO A 185 6.94 -3.49 15.55
CA PRO A 185 7.09 -2.80 16.82
C PRO A 185 7.79 -3.71 17.83
N GLN A 186 8.50 -3.12 18.79
CA GLN A 186 9.11 -3.90 19.88
C GLN A 186 8.04 -4.74 20.59
N PRO A 187 8.37 -5.96 21.11
CA PRO A 187 7.45 -6.72 21.92
C PRO A 187 6.89 -5.88 23.06
N ARG A 188 5.60 -5.94 23.28
CA ARG A 188 4.94 -5.17 24.35
C ARG A 188 4.36 -6.10 25.39
N ALA A 189 4.45 -5.71 26.64
CA ALA A 189 3.73 -6.37 27.71
C ALA A 189 2.22 -6.26 27.51
N LEU A 190 1.45 -7.25 27.93
CA LEU A 190 -0.02 -7.28 27.73
C LEU A 190 -0.75 -6.18 28.52
N ASP A 191 -0.11 -5.62 29.53
CA ASP A 191 -0.59 -4.51 30.36
C ASP A 191 -0.17 -3.14 29.80
N ALA A 192 0.67 -3.09 28.77
CA ALA A 192 1.09 -1.82 28.17
C ALA A 192 -0.09 -1.07 27.58
N ARG A 193 -0.32 0.15 28.09
CA ARG A 193 -1.31 1.06 27.49
C ARG A 193 -0.74 1.64 26.20
N PHE A 194 -1.53 1.62 25.11
CA PHE A 194 -1.19 2.41 23.93
C PHE A 194 -1.22 3.90 24.31
N PRO A 195 -0.20 4.69 23.95
CA PRO A 195 -0.34 6.12 24.04
C PRO A 195 -1.57 6.52 23.21
N ARG A 196 -2.58 7.12 23.85
CA ARG A 196 -3.69 7.71 23.11
C ARG A 196 -3.09 8.73 22.16
N LYS A 197 -3.48 8.71 20.88
CA LYS A 197 -3.21 9.85 19.99
C LYS A 197 -3.67 11.09 20.73
N ARG A 198 -2.75 12.02 21.04
CA ARG A 198 -3.15 13.33 21.56
C ARG A 198 -4.09 13.92 20.50
N PRO A 199 -5.27 14.42 20.89
CA PRO A 199 -6.08 15.20 19.97
C PRO A 199 -5.19 16.35 19.48
N GLU A 200 -5.14 16.55 18.18
CA GLU A 200 -4.48 17.71 17.60
C GLU A 200 -5.20 18.93 18.15
N THR A 201 -4.51 19.70 18.98
CA THR A 201 -5.00 20.99 19.47
C THR A 201 -5.19 21.88 18.24
N PRO A 202 -6.37 22.44 18.00
CA PRO A 202 -6.54 23.41 16.93
C PRO A 202 -5.56 24.56 17.19
N THR A 203 -4.63 24.79 16.27
CA THR A 203 -3.81 26.00 16.28
C THR A 203 -4.77 27.17 16.13
N ALA A 204 -4.95 27.95 17.22
CA ALA A 204 -5.64 29.21 17.18
C ALA A 204 -4.95 30.11 16.14
N SER A 205 -5.68 30.44 15.07
CA SER A 205 -5.30 31.47 14.11
C SER A 205 -5.19 32.81 14.83
N ARG A 206 -4.03 33.40 14.80
CA ARG A 206 -3.85 34.86 14.94
C ARG A 206 -3.51 35.45 13.60
#